data_a814ad8536eec806d637e38d0b458bca
#
_entry.id   a814ad8536eec806d637e38d0b458bca
#
_cell.length_a   1.000
_cell.length_b   1.000
_cell.length_c   1.000
_cell.angle_alpha   90.00
_cell.angle_beta   90.00
_cell.angle_gamma   90.00
#
_symmetry.space_group_name_H-M   'P 1'
#
loop_
_entity.id
_entity.type
_entity.pdbx_description
1 polymer ?
#
loop_
_entity_poly.entity_id
_entity_poly.type
_entity_poly.pdbx_seq_one_letter_code
_entity_poly.pdbx_strand_id
1 'polypeptide(L)'
;MSFSKNEYRHRLKKVQSSMQEKGIELLISQDTANINYLTGYDAWSFYYAQCVIVHINSDEPICFIRAQDAGGAFIKTYVKKENIVIYDEKYIHTWPSHPYDALVDLLKKNKWDKLQIGVEMDAHYFTAYCYEKLKQGLPNATIKDSERLVNWVRVVKSNAEIDFMKKAAIISENAMKTAMDIINPGVRQCDAVAEIQKTLFKGTNDYGGEYASIACLLYTSDAADEGLGVDLGGRRII
;
A
#
# COMPACT_ATOMS: atom_id res chain seq x y z
N MET A 1 -0.86 5.46 -14.73
CA MET A 1 0.43 5.12 -14.04
C MET A 1 1.14 6.40 -13.64
N SER A 2 1.53 6.52 -12.40
CA SER A 2 2.20 7.72 -11.87
C SER A 2 3.69 7.80 -12.27
N PHE A 3 4.34 6.66 -12.50
CA PHE A 3 5.75 6.58 -12.87
C PHE A 3 5.96 5.83 -14.18
N SER A 4 7.14 5.97 -14.77
CA SER A 4 7.53 5.24 -15.98
C SER A 4 7.75 3.75 -15.67
N LYS A 5 7.61 2.90 -16.69
CA LYS A 5 7.94 1.45 -16.56
C LYS A 5 9.39 1.22 -16.12
N ASN A 6 10.32 2.08 -16.56
CA ASN A 6 11.72 1.97 -16.18
C ASN A 6 11.93 2.27 -14.69
N GLU A 7 11.19 3.21 -14.12
CA GLU A 7 11.19 3.48 -12.67
C GLU A 7 10.75 2.25 -11.88
N TYR A 8 9.63 1.62 -12.25
CA TYR A 8 9.15 0.41 -11.59
C TYR A 8 10.14 -0.77 -11.71
N ARG A 9 10.76 -0.95 -12.88
CA ARG A 9 11.79 -1.98 -13.06
C ARG A 9 13.03 -1.72 -12.20
N HIS A 10 13.43 -0.46 -12.06
CA HIS A 10 14.53 -0.09 -11.17
C HIS A 10 14.21 -0.39 -9.71
N ARG A 11 12.99 -0.08 -9.26
CA ARG A 11 12.49 -0.41 -7.92
C ARG A 11 12.48 -1.92 -7.68
N LEU A 12 11.99 -2.69 -8.64
CA LEU A 12 11.99 -4.15 -8.57
C LEU A 12 13.42 -4.70 -8.38
N LYS A 13 14.38 -4.20 -9.14
CA LYS A 13 15.78 -4.62 -9.02
C LYS A 13 16.40 -4.28 -7.67
N LYS A 14 16.10 -3.12 -7.10
CA LYS A 14 16.54 -2.78 -5.74
C LYS A 14 15.97 -3.76 -4.70
N VAL A 15 14.69 -4.10 -4.82
CA VAL A 15 14.05 -5.07 -3.94
C VAL A 15 14.69 -6.45 -4.12
N GLN A 16 14.93 -6.90 -5.35
CA GLN A 16 15.58 -8.19 -5.63
C GLN A 16 17.01 -8.24 -5.08
N SER A 17 17.78 -7.16 -5.17
CA SER A 17 19.10 -7.08 -4.53
C SER A 17 19.02 -7.25 -3.01
N SER A 18 18.07 -6.58 -2.36
CA SER A 18 17.87 -6.74 -0.92
C SER A 18 17.33 -8.13 -0.55
N MET A 19 16.52 -8.76 -1.40
CA MET A 19 16.11 -10.15 -1.23
C MET A 19 17.30 -11.09 -1.28
N GLN A 20 18.23 -10.87 -2.21
CA GLN A 20 19.45 -11.68 -2.34
C GLN A 20 20.31 -11.59 -1.08
N GLU A 21 20.55 -10.39 -0.56
CA GLU A 21 21.30 -10.15 0.69
C GLU A 21 20.69 -10.88 1.89
N LYS A 22 19.36 -10.98 1.93
CA LYS A 22 18.62 -11.66 3.00
C LYS A 22 18.35 -13.14 2.74
N GLY A 23 18.80 -13.70 1.61
CA GLY A 23 18.53 -15.08 1.22
C GLY A 23 17.02 -15.36 1.08
N ILE A 24 16.27 -14.43 0.48
CA ILE A 24 14.85 -14.56 0.13
C ILE A 24 14.77 -14.83 -1.36
N GLU A 25 14.14 -15.94 -1.75
CA GLU A 25 13.98 -16.33 -3.15
C GLU A 25 12.62 -15.86 -3.69
N LEU A 26 11.62 -15.76 -2.81
CA LEU A 26 10.28 -15.28 -3.13
C LEU A 26 9.81 -14.32 -2.03
N LEU A 27 9.35 -13.14 -2.40
CA LEU A 27 8.76 -12.18 -1.48
C LEU A 27 7.26 -12.07 -1.72
N ILE A 28 6.47 -12.16 -0.66
CA ILE A 28 5.04 -11.87 -0.65
C ILE A 28 4.86 -10.57 0.13
N SER A 29 4.58 -9.48 -0.59
CA SER A 29 4.38 -8.15 -0.02
C SER A 29 2.89 -7.81 -0.01
N GLN A 30 2.34 -7.52 1.16
CA GLN A 30 0.91 -7.22 1.36
C GLN A 30 0.66 -5.78 1.85
N ASP A 31 1.68 -5.07 2.31
CA ASP A 31 1.57 -3.66 2.64
C ASP A 31 1.16 -2.86 1.39
N THR A 32 0.07 -2.08 1.50
CA THR A 32 -0.51 -1.38 0.35
C THR A 32 0.43 -0.39 -0.30
N ALA A 33 1.26 0.28 0.50
CA ALA A 33 2.24 1.22 -0.01
C ALA A 33 3.40 0.49 -0.74
N ASN A 34 3.74 -0.74 -0.31
CA ASN A 34 4.71 -1.59 -0.99
C ASN A 34 4.15 -2.16 -2.30
N ILE A 35 2.86 -2.57 -2.31
CA ILE A 35 2.15 -2.97 -3.53
C ILE A 35 2.19 -1.83 -4.56
N ASN A 36 1.83 -0.62 -4.15
CA ASN A 36 1.87 0.55 -5.04
C ASN A 36 3.30 0.84 -5.53
N TYR A 37 4.30 0.79 -4.64
CA TYR A 37 5.70 1.02 -4.99
C TYR A 37 6.20 0.06 -6.06
N LEU A 38 5.84 -1.22 -5.96
CA LEU A 38 6.29 -2.28 -6.84
C LEU A 38 5.51 -2.36 -8.15
N THR A 39 4.26 -1.90 -8.20
CA THR A 39 3.36 -2.17 -9.34
C THR A 39 2.61 -0.95 -9.86
N GLY A 40 2.46 0.09 -9.06
CA GLY A 40 1.57 1.22 -9.33
C GLY A 40 0.12 0.98 -8.94
N TYR A 41 -0.21 -0.19 -8.37
CA TYR A 41 -1.56 -0.52 -7.93
C TYR A 41 -1.88 0.17 -6.61
N ASP A 42 -2.95 0.94 -6.60
CA ASP A 42 -3.42 1.73 -5.47
C ASP A 42 -4.86 1.36 -5.07
N ALA A 43 -5.14 0.06 -4.97
CA ALA A 43 -6.46 -0.44 -4.66
C ALA A 43 -6.98 0.07 -3.32
N TRP A 44 -8.25 0.42 -3.30
CA TRP A 44 -8.95 0.85 -2.10
C TRP A 44 -9.33 -0.32 -1.18
N SER A 45 -9.52 -1.53 -1.72
CA SER A 45 -9.91 -2.72 -0.95
C SER A 45 -8.73 -3.44 -0.27
N PHE A 46 -7.80 -2.69 0.25
CA PHE A 46 -6.60 -3.16 0.96
C PHE A 46 -6.91 -4.03 2.21
N TYR A 47 -8.13 -3.97 2.72
CA TYR A 47 -8.61 -4.78 3.84
C TYR A 47 -8.96 -6.23 3.46
N TYR A 48 -8.94 -6.59 2.18
CA TYR A 48 -8.95 -7.97 1.71
C TYR A 48 -7.52 -8.45 1.44
N ALA A 49 -7.33 -9.78 1.53
CA ALA A 49 -6.03 -10.38 1.28
C ALA A 49 -5.64 -10.24 -0.20
N GLN A 50 -4.82 -9.26 -0.50
CA GLN A 50 -4.19 -9.00 -1.78
C GLN A 50 -2.69 -8.85 -1.56
N CYS A 51 -1.87 -9.26 -2.52
CA CYS A 51 -0.43 -9.13 -2.39
C CYS A 51 0.25 -9.01 -3.74
N VAL A 52 1.51 -8.59 -3.68
CA VAL A 52 2.45 -8.67 -4.79
C VAL A 52 3.47 -9.74 -4.48
N ILE A 53 3.73 -10.59 -5.46
CA ILE A 53 4.70 -11.67 -5.39
C ILE A 53 5.90 -11.29 -6.25
N VAL A 54 7.07 -11.24 -5.64
CA VAL A 54 8.34 -10.98 -6.33
C VAL A 54 9.19 -12.24 -6.24
N HIS A 55 9.47 -12.86 -7.38
CA HIS A 55 10.49 -13.91 -7.48
C HIS A 55 11.84 -13.27 -7.78
N ILE A 56 12.91 -13.75 -7.17
CA ILE A 56 14.25 -13.13 -7.22
C ILE A 56 14.78 -12.98 -8.66
N ASN A 57 14.39 -13.86 -9.57
CA ASN A 57 14.81 -13.86 -10.97
C ASN A 57 13.73 -13.38 -11.94
N SER A 58 12.62 -12.80 -11.47
CA SER A 58 11.56 -12.33 -12.36
C SER A 58 11.83 -10.94 -12.91
N ASP A 59 11.41 -10.68 -14.15
CA ASP A 59 11.47 -9.35 -14.76
C ASP A 59 10.30 -8.45 -14.35
N GLU A 60 9.23 -9.04 -13.85
CA GLU A 60 8.03 -8.35 -13.39
C GLU A 60 7.44 -9.07 -12.16
N PRO A 61 6.81 -8.36 -11.24
CA PRO A 61 6.08 -8.98 -10.13
C PRO A 61 4.76 -9.58 -10.60
N ILE A 62 4.17 -10.45 -9.77
CA ILE A 62 2.81 -10.93 -9.95
C ILE A 62 1.90 -10.18 -8.95
N CYS A 63 0.80 -9.63 -9.46
CA CYS A 63 -0.27 -9.07 -8.64
C CYS A 63 -1.30 -10.17 -8.35
N PHE A 64 -1.49 -10.52 -7.08
CA PHE A 64 -2.53 -11.44 -6.64
C PHE A 64 -3.69 -10.63 -6.07
N ILE A 65 -4.79 -10.57 -6.82
CA ILE A 65 -5.83 -9.54 -6.67
C ILE A 65 -7.21 -10.21 -6.53
N ARG A 66 -8.07 -9.62 -5.73
CA ARG A 66 -9.49 -9.98 -5.61
C ARG A 66 -10.22 -9.74 -6.95
N ALA A 67 -11.18 -10.60 -7.30
CA ALA A 67 -11.91 -10.51 -8.57
C ALA A 67 -12.61 -9.16 -8.75
N GLN A 68 -13.25 -8.64 -7.71
CA GLN A 68 -13.94 -7.34 -7.74
C GLN A 68 -13.01 -6.17 -8.07
N ASP A 69 -11.72 -6.26 -7.71
CA ASP A 69 -10.74 -5.17 -7.86
C ASP A 69 -9.86 -5.30 -9.11
N ALA A 70 -9.97 -6.41 -9.82
CA ALA A 70 -9.12 -6.72 -10.97
C ALA A 70 -9.15 -5.64 -12.06
N GLY A 71 -10.30 -4.99 -12.27
CA GLY A 71 -10.44 -3.88 -13.21
C GLY A 71 -9.46 -2.74 -12.93
N GLY A 72 -9.29 -2.38 -11.66
CA GLY A 72 -8.31 -1.38 -11.23
C GLY A 72 -6.87 -1.82 -11.50
N ALA A 73 -6.54 -3.07 -11.24
CA ALA A 73 -5.20 -3.61 -11.49
C ALA A 73 -4.83 -3.56 -12.98
N PHE A 74 -5.74 -3.88 -13.88
CA PHE A 74 -5.49 -3.80 -15.33
C PHE A 74 -5.24 -2.39 -15.85
N ILE A 75 -5.80 -1.37 -15.19
CA ILE A 75 -5.68 0.04 -15.60
C ILE A 75 -4.45 0.70 -14.97
N LYS A 76 -4.22 0.43 -13.68
CA LYS A 76 -3.25 1.17 -12.87
C LYS A 76 -1.83 0.60 -12.91
N THR A 77 -1.67 -0.71 -13.08
CA THR A 77 -0.36 -1.35 -13.01
C THR A 77 0.42 -1.27 -14.33
N TYR A 78 1.74 -1.39 -14.22
CA TYR A 78 2.62 -1.53 -15.39
C TYR A 78 2.84 -2.98 -15.81
N VAL A 79 2.48 -3.92 -14.94
CA VAL A 79 2.70 -5.35 -15.17
C VAL A 79 1.85 -5.88 -16.31
N LYS A 80 2.30 -6.92 -16.96
CA LYS A 80 1.55 -7.56 -18.02
C LYS A 80 0.28 -8.22 -17.49
N LYS A 81 -0.73 -8.35 -18.33
CA LYS A 81 -2.03 -8.92 -17.93
C LYS A 81 -1.91 -10.36 -17.39
N GLU A 82 -1.00 -11.17 -17.95
CA GLU A 82 -0.72 -12.52 -17.48
C GLU A 82 -0.15 -12.58 -16.06
N ASN A 83 0.44 -11.48 -15.57
CA ASN A 83 0.97 -11.35 -14.23
C ASN A 83 -0.06 -10.75 -13.23
N ILE A 84 -1.30 -10.53 -13.68
CA ILE A 84 -2.40 -10.16 -12.79
C ILE A 84 -3.24 -11.42 -12.57
N VAL A 85 -3.01 -12.07 -11.43
CA VAL A 85 -3.71 -13.29 -11.03
C VAL A 85 -4.89 -12.93 -10.16
N ILE A 86 -6.06 -13.34 -10.59
CA ILE A 86 -7.34 -13.04 -9.95
C ILE A 86 -7.80 -14.27 -9.18
N TYR A 87 -8.10 -14.10 -7.89
CA TYR A 87 -8.75 -15.13 -7.11
C TYR A 87 -10.26 -14.90 -7.01
N ASP A 88 -11.01 -16.00 -6.88
CA ASP A 88 -12.46 -16.04 -6.89
C ASP A 88 -13.05 -15.48 -5.58
N GLU A 89 -14.21 -14.80 -5.66
CA GLU A 89 -14.99 -14.29 -4.52
C GLU A 89 -15.44 -15.39 -3.53
N LYS A 90 -15.46 -16.65 -3.94
CA LYS A 90 -15.78 -17.78 -3.06
C LYS A 90 -14.83 -17.91 -1.86
N TYR A 91 -13.65 -17.29 -1.91
CA TYR A 91 -12.70 -17.27 -0.79
C TYR A 91 -12.96 -16.14 0.21
N ILE A 92 -13.91 -15.25 -0.08
CA ILE A 92 -14.21 -14.08 0.76
C ILE A 92 -15.32 -14.43 1.76
N HIS A 93 -15.05 -14.18 3.05
CA HIS A 93 -15.98 -14.44 4.16
C HIS A 93 -16.52 -15.88 4.24
N THR A 94 -15.79 -16.85 3.73
CA THR A 94 -16.21 -18.24 3.63
C THR A 94 -15.29 -19.15 4.44
N TRP A 95 -15.66 -19.44 5.68
CA TRP A 95 -14.93 -20.39 6.50
C TRP A 95 -15.16 -21.84 6.03
N PRO A 96 -14.12 -22.70 5.95
CA PRO A 96 -12.69 -22.46 6.27
C PRO A 96 -11.86 -21.96 5.10
N SER A 97 -12.47 -21.62 3.98
CA SER A 97 -11.76 -21.12 2.79
C SER A 97 -11.16 -19.74 3.05
N HIS A 98 -10.02 -19.48 2.40
CA HIS A 98 -9.31 -18.21 2.52
C HIS A 98 -8.60 -17.85 1.20
N PRO A 99 -8.44 -16.58 0.83
CA PRO A 99 -7.69 -16.20 -0.39
C PRO A 99 -6.30 -16.79 -0.48
N TYR A 100 -5.63 -17.02 0.65
CA TYR A 100 -4.32 -17.66 0.69
C TYR A 100 -4.33 -19.15 0.33
N ASP A 101 -5.48 -19.83 0.31
CA ASP A 101 -5.59 -21.17 -0.28
C ASP A 101 -5.34 -21.09 -1.80
N ALA A 102 -5.94 -20.10 -2.47
CA ALA A 102 -5.68 -19.86 -3.90
C ALA A 102 -4.24 -19.37 -4.16
N LEU A 103 -3.66 -18.58 -3.24
CA LEU A 103 -2.26 -18.19 -3.31
C LEU A 103 -1.32 -19.39 -3.22
N VAL A 104 -1.55 -20.29 -2.29
CA VAL A 104 -0.80 -21.55 -2.14
C VAL A 104 -0.86 -22.38 -3.44
N ASP A 105 -2.04 -22.51 -4.04
CA ASP A 105 -2.21 -23.21 -5.32
C ASP A 105 -1.41 -22.56 -6.45
N LEU A 106 -1.39 -21.22 -6.51
CA LEU A 106 -0.57 -20.46 -7.45
C LEU A 106 0.92 -20.74 -7.24
N LEU A 107 1.40 -20.74 -6.00
CA LEU A 107 2.80 -20.98 -5.68
C LEU A 107 3.22 -22.41 -6.05
N LYS A 108 2.39 -23.40 -5.76
CA LYS A 108 2.62 -24.80 -6.17
C LYS A 108 2.64 -24.97 -7.70
N LYS A 109 1.70 -24.33 -8.40
CA LYS A 109 1.65 -24.34 -9.87
C LYS A 109 2.93 -23.82 -10.50
N ASN A 110 3.56 -22.80 -9.88
CA ASN A 110 4.83 -22.22 -10.32
C ASN A 110 6.06 -23.00 -9.78
N LYS A 111 5.88 -24.05 -9.01
CA LYS A 111 6.95 -24.83 -8.37
C LYS A 111 7.78 -24.00 -7.35
N TRP A 112 7.11 -23.07 -6.67
CA TRP A 112 7.70 -22.19 -5.66
C TRP A 112 7.44 -22.67 -4.23
N ASP A 113 6.91 -23.87 -4.09
CA ASP A 113 6.49 -24.51 -2.84
C ASP A 113 7.65 -25.01 -1.95
N LYS A 114 8.90 -24.79 -2.39
CA LYS A 114 10.13 -25.20 -1.65
C LYS A 114 11.11 -24.05 -1.42
N LEU A 115 10.73 -22.82 -1.82
CA LEU A 115 11.62 -21.67 -1.76
C LEU A 115 11.72 -21.08 -0.34
N GLN A 116 12.73 -20.21 -0.18
CA GLN A 116 12.84 -19.31 0.96
C GLN A 116 11.90 -18.14 0.73
N ILE A 117 10.76 -18.14 1.41
CA ILE A 117 9.68 -17.15 1.22
C ILE A 117 9.78 -16.12 2.32
N GLY A 118 9.99 -14.85 1.93
CA GLY A 118 9.85 -13.70 2.80
C GLY A 118 8.41 -13.19 2.81
N VAL A 119 7.86 -12.92 3.99
CA VAL A 119 6.55 -12.30 4.17
C VAL A 119 6.67 -11.07 5.07
N GLU A 120 5.76 -10.14 4.93
CA GLU A 120 5.72 -8.93 5.77
C GLU A 120 4.90 -9.20 7.03
N MET A 121 5.54 -9.82 8.05
CA MET A 121 4.85 -10.26 9.28
C MET A 121 4.26 -9.09 10.09
N ASP A 122 4.83 -7.89 9.94
CA ASP A 122 4.38 -6.67 10.61
C ASP A 122 3.52 -5.78 9.69
N ALA A 123 3.07 -6.27 8.55
CA ALA A 123 2.13 -5.56 7.69
C ALA A 123 0.72 -5.60 8.28
N HIS A 124 0.04 -4.46 8.28
CA HIS A 124 -1.23 -4.27 8.96
C HIS A 124 -2.33 -5.28 8.57
N TYR A 125 -2.34 -5.72 7.31
CA TYR A 125 -3.34 -6.66 6.79
C TYR A 125 -2.81 -8.07 6.55
N PHE A 126 -1.56 -8.36 6.90
CA PHE A 126 -1.03 -9.72 6.93
C PHE A 126 -1.40 -10.37 8.25
N THR A 127 -2.53 -11.07 8.28
CA THR A 127 -3.05 -11.67 9.50
C THR A 127 -2.31 -12.95 9.87
N ALA A 128 -2.38 -13.34 11.14
CA ALA A 128 -1.88 -14.65 11.59
C ALA A 128 -2.47 -15.80 10.76
N TYR A 129 -3.72 -15.66 10.31
CA TYR A 129 -4.38 -16.68 9.50
C TYR A 129 -3.77 -16.79 8.08
N CYS A 130 -3.33 -15.67 7.50
CA CYS A 130 -2.55 -15.70 6.25
C CYS A 130 -1.27 -16.51 6.41
N TYR A 131 -0.54 -16.30 7.51
CA TYR A 131 0.67 -17.06 7.83
C TYR A 131 0.41 -18.56 8.01
N GLU A 132 -0.62 -18.91 8.80
CA GLU A 132 -0.99 -20.32 9.01
C GLU A 132 -1.38 -21.03 7.71
N LYS A 133 -2.14 -20.36 6.83
CA LYS A 133 -2.49 -20.90 5.51
C LYS A 133 -1.27 -21.17 4.64
N LEU A 134 -0.30 -20.24 4.61
CA LEU A 134 0.96 -20.47 3.90
C LEU A 134 1.74 -21.65 4.49
N LYS A 135 1.89 -21.69 5.82
CA LYS A 135 2.63 -22.73 6.51
C LYS A 135 2.02 -24.11 6.30
N GLN A 136 0.70 -24.25 6.42
CA GLN A 136 -0.02 -25.50 6.18
C GLN A 136 0.04 -25.91 4.71
N GLY A 137 -0.13 -24.95 3.81
CA GLY A 137 -0.18 -25.20 2.38
C GLY A 137 1.19 -25.49 1.74
N LEU A 138 2.28 -24.98 2.34
CA LEU A 138 3.65 -25.07 1.79
C LEU A 138 4.60 -25.70 2.83
N PRO A 139 4.40 -26.96 3.22
CA PRO A 139 5.18 -27.59 4.29
C PRO A 139 6.68 -27.74 3.97
N ASN A 140 7.07 -27.65 2.71
CA ASN A 140 8.46 -27.76 2.26
C ASN A 140 9.13 -26.41 2.02
N ALA A 141 8.42 -25.30 2.13
CA ALA A 141 8.98 -23.96 2.05
C ALA A 141 9.46 -23.48 3.42
N THR A 142 10.46 -22.62 3.42
CA THR A 142 10.86 -21.89 4.62
C THR A 142 10.21 -20.52 4.57
N ILE A 143 9.30 -20.23 5.50
CA ILE A 143 8.62 -18.94 5.58
C ILE A 143 9.25 -18.12 6.71
N LYS A 144 9.74 -16.93 6.39
CA LYS A 144 10.39 -16.04 7.34
C LYS A 144 9.91 -14.60 7.20
N ASP A 145 10.11 -13.80 8.24
CA ASP A 145 9.89 -12.37 8.16
C ASP A 145 10.87 -11.72 7.16
N SER A 146 10.36 -10.87 6.30
CA SER A 146 11.16 -10.05 5.38
C SER A 146 11.81 -8.84 6.07
N GLU A 147 11.50 -8.59 7.35
CA GLU A 147 12.02 -7.47 8.15
C GLU A 147 11.80 -6.10 7.47
N ARG A 148 10.59 -5.89 6.97
CA ARG A 148 10.20 -4.65 6.25
C ARG A 148 11.11 -4.32 5.07
N LEU A 149 11.57 -5.34 4.33
CA LEU A 149 12.53 -5.20 3.24
C LEU A 149 12.16 -4.10 2.24
N VAL A 150 10.93 -4.10 1.73
CA VAL A 150 10.48 -3.09 0.76
C VAL A 150 10.43 -1.70 1.38
N ASN A 151 10.01 -1.59 2.64
CA ASN A 151 9.98 -0.31 3.35
C ASN A 151 11.38 0.31 3.44
N TRP A 152 12.40 -0.48 3.76
CA TRP A 152 13.80 0.00 3.80
C TRP A 152 14.31 0.42 2.41
N VAL A 153 13.97 -0.32 1.36
CA VAL A 153 14.30 0.10 -0.02
C VAL A 153 13.64 1.44 -0.37
N ARG A 154 12.42 1.69 0.10
CA ARG A 154 11.65 2.93 -0.12
C ARG A 154 12.16 4.13 0.68
N VAL A 155 12.99 3.93 1.70
CA VAL A 155 13.55 5.05 2.48
C VAL A 155 14.32 6.02 1.61
N VAL A 156 15.10 5.51 0.64
CA VAL A 156 15.83 6.36 -0.31
C VAL A 156 14.97 6.61 -1.55
N LYS A 157 14.49 7.85 -1.70
CA LYS A 157 13.59 8.27 -2.78
C LYS A 157 14.34 8.51 -4.08
N SER A 158 13.72 8.18 -5.20
CA SER A 158 14.19 8.60 -6.52
C SER A 158 13.86 10.07 -6.77
N ASN A 159 14.51 10.66 -7.77
CA ASN A 159 14.20 12.03 -8.19
C ASN A 159 12.72 12.19 -8.59
N ALA A 160 12.15 11.20 -9.27
CA ALA A 160 10.74 11.21 -9.65
C ALA A 160 9.81 11.18 -8.44
N GLU A 161 10.15 10.42 -7.39
CA GLU A 161 9.41 10.42 -6.13
C GLU A 161 9.52 11.76 -5.40
N ILE A 162 10.71 12.35 -5.38
CA ILE A 162 10.94 13.70 -4.79
C ILE A 162 10.09 14.75 -5.50
N ASP A 163 9.97 14.69 -6.83
CA ASP A 163 9.14 15.63 -7.60
C ASP A 163 7.65 15.51 -7.23
N PHE A 164 7.14 14.29 -7.06
CA PHE A 164 5.79 14.09 -6.57
C PHE A 164 5.60 14.57 -5.13
N MET A 165 6.58 14.34 -4.25
CA MET A 165 6.55 14.83 -2.87
C MET A 165 6.52 16.37 -2.81
N LYS A 166 7.30 17.05 -3.65
CA LYS A 166 7.27 18.53 -3.75
C LYS A 166 5.89 19.03 -4.19
N LYS A 167 5.27 18.39 -5.19
CA LYS A 167 3.93 18.75 -5.65
C LYS A 167 2.87 18.52 -4.56
N ALA A 168 2.95 17.39 -3.86
CA ALA A 168 2.06 17.10 -2.74
C ALA A 168 2.23 18.11 -1.60
N ALA A 169 3.47 18.54 -1.31
CA ALA A 169 3.75 19.56 -0.30
C ALA A 169 3.07 20.90 -0.62
N ILE A 170 3.05 21.33 -1.89
CA ILE A 170 2.36 22.56 -2.30
C ILE A 170 0.85 22.46 -2.08
N ILE A 171 0.24 21.30 -2.38
CA ILE A 171 -1.18 21.08 -2.09
C ILE A 171 -1.45 21.13 -0.59
N SER A 172 -0.61 20.48 0.21
CA SER A 172 -0.72 20.50 1.68
C SER A 172 -0.53 21.90 2.27
N GLU A 173 0.41 22.69 1.72
CA GLU A 173 0.61 24.09 2.11
C GLU A 173 -0.64 24.94 1.84
N ASN A 174 -1.27 24.77 0.68
CA ASN A 174 -2.50 25.47 0.34
C ASN A 174 -3.66 25.08 1.29
N ALA A 175 -3.77 23.80 1.64
CA ALA A 175 -4.77 23.35 2.61
C ALA A 175 -4.50 23.92 4.01
N MET A 176 -3.23 24.00 4.41
CA MET A 176 -2.86 24.62 5.70
C MET A 176 -3.20 26.13 5.70
N LYS A 177 -2.92 26.86 4.64
CA LYS A 177 -3.34 28.26 4.50
C LYS A 177 -4.83 28.42 4.62
N THR A 178 -5.61 27.58 3.92
CA THR A 178 -7.07 27.54 4.06
C THR A 178 -7.51 27.30 5.50
N ALA A 179 -6.85 26.37 6.21
CA ALA A 179 -7.17 26.12 7.61
C ALA A 179 -6.90 27.34 8.51
N MET A 180 -5.76 28.01 8.32
CA MET A 180 -5.40 29.22 9.08
C MET A 180 -6.36 30.37 8.81
N ASP A 181 -6.88 30.51 7.60
CA ASP A 181 -7.80 31.59 7.23
C ASP A 181 -9.22 31.35 7.76
N ILE A 182 -9.68 30.09 7.84
CA ILE A 182 -11.07 29.77 8.15
C ILE A 182 -11.32 29.45 9.63
N ILE A 183 -10.31 28.97 10.37
CA ILE A 183 -10.47 28.58 11.78
C ILE A 183 -10.50 29.85 12.63
N ASN A 184 -11.72 30.27 13.01
CA ASN A 184 -11.98 31.43 13.85
C ASN A 184 -13.05 31.11 14.89
N PRO A 185 -13.11 31.85 16.00
CA PRO A 185 -14.16 31.68 17.00
C PRO A 185 -15.55 31.76 16.36
N GLY A 186 -16.40 30.77 16.65
CA GLY A 186 -17.76 30.66 16.15
C GLY A 186 -17.92 29.87 14.83
N VAL A 187 -16.82 29.50 14.16
CA VAL A 187 -16.87 28.61 12.99
C VAL A 187 -17.09 27.17 13.47
N ARG A 188 -18.02 26.46 12.83
CA ARG A 188 -18.25 25.04 13.13
C ARG A 188 -17.11 24.20 12.54
N GLN A 189 -16.68 23.19 13.27
CA GLN A 189 -15.61 22.26 12.84
C GLN A 189 -15.91 21.67 11.44
N CYS A 190 -17.14 21.23 11.20
CA CYS A 190 -17.51 20.61 9.92
C CYS A 190 -17.34 21.57 8.73
N ASP A 191 -17.63 22.88 8.92
CA ASP A 191 -17.46 23.87 7.86
C ASP A 191 -15.98 24.10 7.55
N ALA A 192 -15.15 24.21 8.58
CA ALA A 192 -13.70 24.31 8.43
C ALA A 192 -13.10 23.07 7.72
N VAL A 193 -13.47 21.87 8.18
CA VAL A 193 -13.02 20.61 7.56
C VAL A 193 -13.46 20.51 6.10
N ALA A 194 -14.69 20.93 5.77
CA ALA A 194 -15.20 20.89 4.40
C ALA A 194 -14.34 21.74 3.45
N GLU A 195 -13.97 22.97 3.83
CA GLU A 195 -13.15 23.84 3.00
C GLU A 195 -11.68 23.35 2.89
N ILE A 196 -11.12 22.81 3.97
CA ILE A 196 -9.78 22.20 3.94
C ILE A 196 -9.76 21.00 2.99
N GLN A 197 -10.75 20.10 3.11
CA GLN A 197 -10.86 18.92 2.23
C GLN A 197 -11.08 19.33 0.78
N LYS A 198 -11.93 20.33 0.52
CA LYS A 198 -12.13 20.89 -0.82
C LYS A 198 -10.81 21.37 -1.43
N THR A 199 -9.96 22.04 -0.65
CA THR A 199 -8.63 22.48 -1.10
C THR A 199 -7.72 21.32 -1.43
N LEU A 200 -7.69 20.29 -0.61
CA LEU A 200 -6.91 19.06 -0.85
C LEU A 200 -7.36 18.33 -2.12
N PHE A 201 -8.68 18.17 -2.32
CA PHE A 201 -9.23 17.51 -3.52
C PHE A 201 -9.03 18.34 -4.78
N LYS A 202 -9.17 19.66 -4.68
CA LYS A 202 -9.00 20.57 -5.83
C LYS A 202 -7.55 20.56 -6.33
N GLY A 203 -6.57 20.39 -5.43
CA GLY A 203 -5.17 20.51 -5.78
C GLY A 203 -4.76 21.93 -6.22
N THR A 204 -3.96 22.02 -7.26
CA THR A 204 -3.56 23.28 -7.91
C THR A 204 -4.22 23.42 -9.29
N ASN A 205 -3.95 24.50 -10.01
CA ASN A 205 -4.43 24.65 -11.39
C ASN A 205 -3.74 23.70 -12.38
N ASP A 206 -2.52 23.25 -12.05
CA ASP A 206 -1.67 22.45 -12.94
C ASP A 206 -1.72 20.97 -12.63
N TYR A 207 -2.02 20.60 -11.37
CA TYR A 207 -2.06 19.20 -10.93
C TYR A 207 -2.92 19.01 -9.69
N GLY A 208 -3.42 17.80 -9.53
CA GLY A 208 -4.14 17.33 -8.34
C GLY A 208 -3.85 15.87 -8.06
N GLY A 209 -4.29 15.37 -6.91
CA GLY A 209 -4.33 13.96 -6.60
C GLY A 209 -5.64 13.33 -7.05
N GLU A 210 -5.72 12.00 -7.07
CA GLU A 210 -6.98 11.30 -7.36
C GLU A 210 -7.95 11.41 -6.18
N TYR A 211 -7.42 11.45 -4.95
CA TYR A 211 -8.13 11.69 -3.70
C TYR A 211 -7.15 12.07 -2.60
N ALA A 212 -7.64 12.73 -1.56
CA ALA A 212 -6.85 12.98 -0.35
C ALA A 212 -6.64 11.66 0.40
N SER A 213 -5.39 11.32 0.71
CA SER A 213 -5.04 10.03 1.32
C SER A 213 -5.56 9.86 2.75
N ILE A 214 -5.73 10.97 3.49
CA ILE A 214 -6.24 10.95 4.87
C ILE A 214 -7.29 12.04 5.01
N ALA A 215 -8.50 11.64 5.37
CA ALA A 215 -9.64 12.55 5.49
C ALA A 215 -9.62 13.39 6.78
N CYS A 216 -8.82 13.03 7.78
CA CYS A 216 -8.81 13.73 9.05
C CYS A 216 -7.39 13.95 9.57
N LEU A 217 -6.95 15.19 9.53
CA LEU A 217 -5.65 15.62 10.06
C LEU A 217 -5.76 16.31 11.43
N LEU A 218 -6.99 16.66 11.87
CA LEU A 218 -7.17 17.54 13.03
C LEU A 218 -7.15 16.83 14.39
N TYR A 219 -7.41 15.52 14.44
CA TYR A 219 -7.46 14.80 15.70
C TYR A 219 -7.00 13.33 15.64
N THR A 220 -6.24 12.97 14.62
CA THR A 220 -5.66 11.62 14.50
C THR A 220 -4.14 11.61 14.37
N SER A 221 -3.50 12.78 14.46
CA SER A 221 -2.04 12.85 14.49
C SER A 221 -1.57 13.10 15.91
N ASP A 222 -0.63 12.30 16.40
CA ASP A 222 0.02 12.46 17.72
C ASP A 222 0.55 13.86 17.95
N ALA A 223 0.97 14.56 16.89
CA ALA A 223 1.44 15.93 16.96
C ALA A 223 0.37 16.95 17.41
N ALA A 224 -0.92 16.65 17.22
CA ALA A 224 -2.01 17.50 17.71
C ALA A 224 -2.31 17.24 19.19
N ASP A 225 -2.02 16.03 19.68
CA ASP A 225 -2.33 15.61 21.05
C ASP A 225 -1.19 15.96 22.05
N GLU A 226 0.06 15.95 21.59
CA GLU A 226 1.22 16.15 22.48
C GLU A 226 1.48 17.61 22.90
N GLY A 227 0.98 18.59 22.16
CA GLY A 227 1.33 20.00 22.38
C GLY A 227 0.36 20.81 23.21
N LEU A 228 -0.90 20.45 23.34
CA LEU A 228 -1.94 21.35 23.84
C LEU A 228 -2.92 20.75 24.87
N GLY A 229 -2.74 19.49 25.27
CA GLY A 229 -3.67 18.84 26.21
C GLY A 229 -5.11 18.83 25.68
N VAL A 230 -5.27 18.58 24.40
CA VAL A 230 -6.56 18.54 23.73
C VAL A 230 -7.29 17.28 24.16
N ASP A 231 -8.53 17.43 24.58
CA ASP A 231 -9.42 16.33 24.88
C ASP A 231 -9.47 15.36 23.69
N LEU A 232 -9.06 14.12 23.92
CA LEU A 232 -9.06 13.01 22.95
C LEU A 232 -10.42 12.76 22.27
N GLY A 233 -11.48 13.40 22.71
CA GLY A 233 -12.80 13.38 22.09
C GLY A 233 -12.95 14.30 20.87
N GLY A 234 -11.93 15.06 20.48
CA GLY A 234 -11.97 15.98 19.30
C GLY A 234 -13.02 17.08 19.40
N ARG A 235 -13.59 17.30 20.58
CA ARG A 235 -14.75 18.18 20.78
C ARG A 235 -14.40 19.59 21.19
N ARG A 236 -13.13 19.91 21.39
CA ARG A 236 -12.69 21.21 21.89
C ARG A 236 -11.42 21.72 21.23
N ILE A 237 -11.44 21.84 19.94
CA ILE A 237 -10.60 22.83 19.28
C ILE A 237 -11.52 23.99 18.94
N ILE A 238 -11.86 24.75 19.92
CA ILE A 238 -12.50 26.07 19.75
C ILE A 238 -11.97 26.95 20.87
#